data_be22f8a48a0d534545326190dcf108a2
#
_entry.id   be22f8a48a0d534545326190dcf108a2
#
_cell.length_a   1.000
_cell.length_b   1.000
_cell.length_c   1.000
_cell.angle_alpha   90.00
_cell.angle_beta   90.00
_cell.angle_gamma   90.00
#
_symmetry.space_group_name_H-M   'P 1'
#
loop_
_entity.id
_entity.type
_entity.pdbx_description
1 polymer ?
#
loop_
_entity_poly.entity_id
_entity_poly.type
_entity_poly.pdbx_seq_one_letter_code
_entity_poly.pdbx_strand_id
1 'polypeptide(L)'
;MPETHSDGIISDERLIELAAAVEAPGFIIPWIERFYDQGEVDLALAAAAGELPGAHSRKVLDRAVRRAILDREDDAFTPASFHHRYELWAFYEHWADIPQEIRDLLNEWELDDYLDEVGAGISAVLGDRARQSDQQDYTFLLLEEAEELLRTRPAIYLWPCNCRAMMGRCDKSHTVCLRFDNDRDIGWEITPERAIKILRQSDREGLMHTAYLSSMHGHHGICNCCSDCCFPILAGEKLGAGDVWPVRRHVAVVDATACTSCARCVKRCPFDAITLDRRREPRLQIDLAACRGCGVCATGCDESALIMEARPAAE
;
A
#
# COMPACT_ATOMS: atom_id res chain seq x y z
N MET A 1 -37.26 9.05 -2.47
CA MET A 1 -37.03 10.50 -2.32
C MET A 1 -35.66 10.63 -1.68
N PRO A 2 -34.66 11.25 -2.30
CA PRO A 2 -33.40 11.53 -1.62
C PRO A 2 -33.65 12.60 -0.56
N GLU A 3 -33.28 12.32 0.67
CA GLU A 3 -33.28 13.28 1.75
C GLU A 3 -32.26 14.38 1.39
N THR A 4 -32.78 15.60 1.26
CA THR A 4 -31.95 16.78 1.08
C THR A 4 -31.20 17.03 2.37
N HIS A 5 -29.89 16.72 2.37
CA HIS A 5 -29.00 17.18 3.41
C HIS A 5 -28.99 18.70 3.38
N SER A 6 -29.35 19.33 4.49
CA SER A 6 -29.15 20.76 4.71
C SER A 6 -27.64 20.95 4.91
N ASP A 7 -26.94 21.42 3.89
CA ASP A 7 -25.55 21.85 3.96
C ASP A 7 -25.43 23.08 4.86
N GLY A 8 -25.38 22.85 6.16
CA GLY A 8 -24.98 23.87 7.14
C GLY A 8 -23.46 24.05 6.98
N ILE A 9 -23.01 25.30 6.79
CA ILE A 9 -21.58 25.63 6.77
C ILE A 9 -21.03 25.30 8.17
N ILE A 10 -20.03 24.41 8.23
CA ILE A 10 -19.31 24.09 9.47
C ILE A 10 -18.47 25.32 9.84
N SER A 11 -18.52 25.77 11.10
CA SER A 11 -17.74 26.94 11.50
C SER A 11 -16.25 26.63 11.56
N ASP A 12 -15.40 27.62 11.26
CA ASP A 12 -13.93 27.49 11.30
C ASP A 12 -13.42 26.97 12.67
N GLU A 13 -14.05 27.39 13.77
CA GLU A 13 -13.71 26.94 15.11
C GLU A 13 -13.92 25.43 15.27
N ARG A 14 -15.01 24.89 14.75
CA ARG A 14 -15.27 23.43 14.77
C ARG A 14 -14.35 22.65 13.87
N LEU A 15 -13.92 23.22 12.74
CA LEU A 15 -12.94 22.57 11.85
C LEU A 15 -11.56 22.48 12.51
N ILE A 16 -11.17 23.52 13.27
CA ILE A 16 -9.93 23.51 14.06
C ILE A 16 -10.03 22.47 15.19
N GLU A 17 -11.15 22.40 15.89
CA GLU A 17 -11.40 21.42 16.94
C GLU A 17 -11.38 19.99 16.39
N LEU A 18 -12.02 19.74 15.23
CA LEU A 18 -11.96 18.46 14.54
C LEU A 18 -10.52 18.10 14.19
N ALA A 19 -9.78 19.02 13.55
CA ALA A 19 -8.40 18.77 13.14
C ALA A 19 -7.51 18.34 14.33
N ALA A 20 -7.71 18.97 15.49
CA ALA A 20 -7.01 18.59 16.71
C ALA A 20 -7.44 17.19 17.21
N ALA A 21 -8.75 16.90 17.18
CA ALA A 21 -9.30 15.64 17.68
C ALA A 21 -8.89 14.42 16.84
N VAL A 22 -8.64 14.60 15.52
CA VAL A 22 -8.25 13.54 14.59
C VAL A 22 -6.75 13.59 14.22
N GLU A 23 -5.97 14.43 14.87
CA GLU A 23 -4.52 14.59 14.61
C GLU A 23 -4.20 14.98 13.16
N ALA A 24 -5.05 15.81 12.54
CA ALA A 24 -4.86 16.23 11.17
C ALA A 24 -3.73 17.26 11.04
N PRO A 25 -2.90 17.22 9.97
CA PRO A 25 -1.86 18.20 9.75
C PRO A 25 -2.44 19.59 9.51
N GLY A 26 -1.81 20.65 10.06
CA GLY A 26 -2.34 22.01 10.05
C GLY A 26 -2.63 22.58 8.65
N PHE A 27 -1.91 22.14 7.63
CA PHE A 27 -2.12 22.61 6.25
C PHE A 27 -3.45 22.12 5.65
N ILE A 28 -4.06 21.04 6.20
CA ILE A 28 -5.32 20.48 5.69
C ILE A 28 -6.56 21.17 6.26
N ILE A 29 -6.45 21.95 7.33
CA ILE A 29 -7.57 22.59 7.99
C ILE A 29 -8.50 23.34 7.01
N PRO A 30 -8.01 24.13 6.04
CA PRO A 30 -8.88 24.80 5.06
C PRO A 30 -9.62 23.86 4.12
N TRP A 31 -9.25 22.59 4.10
CA TRP A 31 -9.79 21.56 3.20
C TRP A 31 -10.45 20.41 3.95
N ILE A 32 -10.41 20.39 5.30
CA ILE A 32 -10.80 19.24 6.12
C ILE A 32 -12.28 18.89 5.94
N GLU A 33 -13.15 19.85 5.64
CA GLU A 33 -14.57 19.64 5.30
C GLU A 33 -14.79 18.76 4.04
N ARG A 34 -13.76 18.55 3.21
CA ARG A 34 -13.82 17.63 2.07
C ARG A 34 -13.72 16.18 2.49
N PHE A 35 -13.23 15.94 3.69
CA PHE A 35 -13.02 14.61 4.25
C PHE A 35 -14.13 14.18 5.21
N TYR A 36 -14.94 15.12 5.72
CA TYR A 36 -15.98 14.88 6.71
C TYR A 36 -17.27 15.61 6.36
N ASP A 37 -18.40 14.94 6.41
CA ASP A 37 -19.70 15.62 6.41
C ASP A 37 -20.04 16.13 7.82
N GLN A 38 -21.08 17.00 7.94
CA GLN A 38 -21.48 17.60 9.21
C GLN A 38 -21.75 16.54 10.30
N GLY A 39 -22.44 15.45 9.95
CA GLY A 39 -22.74 14.39 10.90
C GLY A 39 -21.51 13.60 11.33
N GLU A 40 -20.50 13.47 10.46
CA GLU A 40 -19.23 12.86 10.76
C GLU A 40 -18.37 13.72 11.69
N VAL A 41 -18.39 15.05 11.49
CA VAL A 41 -17.77 16.01 12.42
C VAL A 41 -18.40 15.91 13.81
N ASP A 42 -19.73 15.87 13.88
CA ASP A 42 -20.46 15.76 15.15
C ASP A 42 -20.11 14.46 15.87
N LEU A 43 -20.02 13.34 15.15
CA LEU A 43 -19.61 12.04 15.72
C LEU A 43 -18.16 12.03 16.22
N ALA A 44 -17.23 12.56 15.44
CA ALA A 44 -15.82 12.61 15.83
C ALA A 44 -15.61 13.46 17.08
N LEU A 45 -16.23 14.65 17.14
CA LEU A 45 -16.12 15.54 18.30
C LEU A 45 -16.83 14.96 19.54
N ALA A 46 -17.99 14.31 19.40
CA ALA A 46 -18.67 13.64 20.51
C ALA A 46 -17.84 12.47 21.04
N ALA A 47 -17.15 11.73 20.17
CA ALA A 47 -16.22 10.68 20.58
C ALA A 47 -15.00 11.24 21.34
N ALA A 48 -14.44 12.35 20.86
CA ALA A 48 -13.33 13.03 21.55
C ALA A 48 -13.71 13.53 22.94
N ALA A 49 -14.99 13.97 23.12
CA ALA A 49 -15.53 14.37 24.41
C ALA A 49 -15.91 13.19 25.33
N GLY A 50 -15.84 11.94 24.86
CA GLY A 50 -16.29 10.77 25.59
C GLY A 50 -17.81 10.64 25.74
N GLU A 51 -18.57 11.28 24.86
CA GLU A 51 -20.04 11.36 24.91
C GLU A 51 -20.75 10.23 24.12
N LEU A 52 -20.00 9.36 23.46
CA LEU A 52 -20.54 8.17 22.80
C LEU A 52 -20.43 6.93 23.72
N PRO A 53 -21.39 6.01 23.74
CA PRO A 53 -22.55 5.80 22.88
C PRO A 53 -23.87 5.87 23.66
N GLY A 54 -24.77 6.69 23.39
CA GLY A 54 -26.13 6.68 23.99
C GLY A 54 -27.18 7.22 23.04
N ALA A 55 -26.76 8.14 22.17
CA ALA A 55 -27.64 8.88 21.27
C ALA A 55 -27.68 8.30 19.83
N HIS A 56 -26.77 7.39 19.46
CA HIS A 56 -26.62 6.92 18.08
C HIS A 56 -26.96 5.44 17.93
N SER A 57 -27.64 5.10 16.81
CA SER A 57 -27.92 3.70 16.49
C SER A 57 -26.63 2.94 16.13
N ARG A 58 -26.59 1.64 16.43
CA ARG A 58 -25.46 0.77 16.06
C ARG A 58 -25.08 0.89 14.58
N LYS A 59 -26.10 0.99 13.71
CA LYS A 59 -25.87 1.15 12.25
C LYS A 59 -25.08 2.41 11.89
N VAL A 60 -25.34 3.53 12.60
CA VAL A 60 -24.60 4.79 12.40
C VAL A 60 -23.14 4.62 12.85
N LEU A 61 -22.91 4.05 14.02
CA LEU A 61 -21.58 3.82 14.56
C LEU A 61 -20.77 2.86 13.69
N ASP A 62 -21.35 1.73 13.25
CA ASP A 62 -20.68 0.78 12.37
C ASP A 62 -20.33 1.41 11.00
N ARG A 63 -21.19 2.31 10.48
CA ARG A 63 -20.85 3.08 9.28
C ARG A 63 -19.68 4.04 9.53
N ALA A 64 -19.66 4.72 10.66
CA ALA A 64 -18.59 5.64 11.03
C ALA A 64 -17.24 4.90 11.18
N VAL A 65 -17.23 3.70 11.75
CA VAL A 65 -16.03 2.85 11.83
C VAL A 65 -15.54 2.43 10.44
N ARG A 66 -16.45 1.97 9.55
CA ARG A 66 -16.08 1.61 8.18
C ARG A 66 -15.50 2.78 7.37
N ARG A 67 -15.92 4.00 7.66
CA ARG A 67 -15.43 5.21 6.99
C ARG A 67 -14.21 5.85 7.66
N ALA A 68 -13.67 5.22 8.71
CA ALA A 68 -12.62 5.77 9.56
C ALA A 68 -12.94 7.19 10.09
N ILE A 69 -14.15 7.38 10.55
CA ILE A 69 -14.55 8.53 11.37
C ILE A 69 -14.30 8.20 12.84
N LEU A 70 -14.56 6.95 13.19
CA LEU A 70 -14.36 6.39 14.51
C LEU A 70 -13.46 5.14 14.45
N ASP A 71 -12.66 4.96 15.46
CA ASP A 71 -12.09 3.68 15.85
C ASP A 71 -12.93 3.03 16.94
N ARG A 72 -12.91 1.70 17.00
CA ARG A 72 -13.64 0.94 18.00
C ARG A 72 -12.71 -0.05 18.66
N GLU A 73 -12.62 0.04 19.97
CA GLU A 73 -11.95 -0.93 20.81
C GLU A 73 -12.98 -1.46 21.83
N ASP A 74 -13.35 -2.73 21.71
CA ASP A 74 -14.46 -3.34 22.43
C ASP A 74 -15.79 -2.57 22.26
N ASP A 75 -16.27 -1.94 23.33
CA ASP A 75 -17.48 -1.11 23.35
C ASP A 75 -17.19 0.41 23.35
N ALA A 76 -15.91 0.79 23.36
CA ALA A 76 -15.48 2.18 23.31
C ALA A 76 -15.30 2.66 21.87
N PHE A 77 -15.59 3.95 21.65
CA PHE A 77 -15.38 4.63 20.39
C PHE A 77 -14.51 5.86 20.62
N THR A 78 -13.48 6.01 19.79
CA THR A 78 -12.61 7.20 19.74
C THR A 78 -12.61 7.79 18.34
N PRO A 79 -12.27 9.07 18.15
CA PRO A 79 -12.04 9.59 16.82
C PRO A 79 -10.95 8.75 16.13
N ALA A 80 -11.17 8.34 14.90
CA ALA A 80 -10.11 7.76 14.09
C ALA A 80 -9.11 8.86 13.71
N SER A 81 -7.83 8.51 13.56
CA SER A 81 -6.82 9.46 13.09
C SER A 81 -7.14 9.95 11.68
N PHE A 82 -6.67 11.16 11.34
CA PHE A 82 -6.82 11.69 9.98
C PHE A 82 -6.07 10.82 8.95
N HIS A 83 -4.97 10.16 9.34
CA HIS A 83 -4.29 9.14 8.53
C HIS A 83 -5.26 8.06 8.06
N HIS A 84 -5.94 7.37 8.97
CA HIS A 84 -6.92 6.34 8.63
C HIS A 84 -8.09 6.88 7.78
N ARG A 85 -8.57 8.10 8.10
CA ARG A 85 -9.63 8.73 7.31
C ARG A 85 -9.17 9.01 5.88
N TYR A 86 -7.97 9.55 5.71
CA TYR A 86 -7.39 9.89 4.41
C TYR A 86 -7.22 8.65 3.53
N GLU A 87 -6.65 7.56 4.08
CA GLU A 87 -6.51 6.30 3.36
C GLU A 87 -7.84 5.80 2.79
N LEU A 88 -8.89 5.76 3.62
CA LEU A 88 -10.19 5.23 3.20
C LEU A 88 -10.96 6.23 2.32
N TRP A 89 -10.82 7.53 2.58
CA TRP A 89 -11.40 8.56 1.74
C TRP A 89 -10.87 8.46 0.30
N ALA A 90 -9.57 8.28 0.13
CA ALA A 90 -8.91 8.18 -1.17
C ALA A 90 -9.44 7.03 -2.06
N PHE A 91 -10.02 5.96 -1.47
CA PHE A 91 -10.58 4.86 -2.25
C PHE A 91 -11.86 5.20 -3.00
N TYR A 92 -12.71 6.05 -2.42
CA TYR A 92 -14.10 6.17 -2.83
C TYR A 92 -14.50 7.59 -3.20
N GLU A 93 -13.69 8.58 -2.86
CA GLU A 93 -14.02 9.99 -3.01
C GLU A 93 -13.33 10.63 -4.23
N HIS A 94 -13.82 11.80 -4.61
CA HIS A 94 -13.33 12.48 -5.79
C HIS A 94 -12.25 13.50 -5.46
N TRP A 95 -11.09 13.36 -6.06
CA TRP A 95 -10.00 14.31 -5.98
C TRP A 95 -10.22 15.63 -6.74
N ALA A 96 -11.29 15.72 -7.57
CA ALA A 96 -11.52 16.84 -8.47
C ALA A 96 -11.59 18.21 -7.75
N ASP A 97 -12.03 18.23 -6.49
CA ASP A 97 -12.19 19.45 -5.70
C ASP A 97 -10.98 19.77 -4.82
N ILE A 98 -9.93 18.99 -4.89
CA ILE A 98 -8.68 19.19 -4.12
C ILE A 98 -7.57 19.55 -5.09
N PRO A 99 -6.93 20.74 -4.95
CA PRO A 99 -5.79 21.13 -5.77
C PRO A 99 -4.65 20.11 -5.70
N GLN A 100 -3.91 19.96 -6.82
CA GLN A 100 -2.80 19.02 -6.90
C GLN A 100 -1.73 19.31 -5.83
N GLU A 101 -1.48 20.58 -5.53
CA GLU A 101 -0.50 20.97 -4.51
C GLU A 101 -0.89 20.43 -3.11
N ILE A 102 -2.19 20.42 -2.79
CA ILE A 102 -2.68 19.87 -1.51
C ILE A 102 -2.58 18.34 -1.50
N ARG A 103 -2.85 17.71 -2.63
CA ARG A 103 -2.65 16.26 -2.78
C ARG A 103 -1.18 15.88 -2.61
N ASP A 104 -0.26 16.66 -3.17
CA ASP A 104 1.18 16.41 -3.05
C ASP A 104 1.64 16.57 -1.59
N LEU A 105 1.16 17.60 -0.87
CA LEU A 105 1.42 17.78 0.56
C LEU A 105 0.85 16.63 1.41
N LEU A 106 -0.36 16.16 1.11
CA LEU A 106 -0.96 15.00 1.79
C LEU A 106 -0.12 13.74 1.58
N ASN A 107 0.34 13.50 0.36
CA ASN A 107 1.17 12.35 0.04
C ASN A 107 2.56 12.41 0.69
N GLU A 108 3.13 13.60 0.84
CA GLU A 108 4.39 13.81 1.56
C GLU A 108 4.20 13.56 3.07
N TRP A 109 3.16 14.14 3.66
CA TRP A 109 2.82 13.92 5.06
C TRP A 109 2.55 12.44 5.36
N GLU A 110 1.79 11.77 4.52
CA GLU A 110 1.48 10.33 4.65
C GLU A 110 2.74 9.46 4.57
N LEU A 111 3.68 9.80 3.68
CA LEU A 111 4.95 9.10 3.59
C LEU A 111 5.82 9.34 4.83
N ASP A 112 5.77 10.54 5.42
CA ASP A 112 6.49 10.86 6.64
C ASP A 112 5.89 10.11 7.85
N ASP A 113 4.55 10.06 7.97
CA ASP A 113 3.83 9.28 8.98
C ASP A 113 4.18 7.78 8.88
N TYR A 114 4.16 7.23 7.66
CA TYR A 114 4.61 5.86 7.40
C TYR A 114 6.08 5.64 7.81
N LEU A 115 6.96 6.60 7.57
CA LEU A 115 8.38 6.52 7.96
C LEU A 115 8.59 6.61 9.46
N ASP A 116 7.77 7.36 10.18
CA ASP A 116 7.80 7.41 11.65
C ASP A 116 7.47 6.04 12.24
N GLU A 117 6.55 5.30 11.62
CA GLU A 117 6.18 3.94 12.03
C GLU A 117 7.28 2.91 11.70
N VAL A 118 7.78 2.87 10.46
CA VAL A 118 8.65 1.78 9.99
C VAL A 118 10.14 2.13 9.88
N GLY A 119 10.49 3.41 9.93
CA GLY A 119 11.85 3.88 9.61
C GLY A 119 12.92 3.34 10.55
N ALA A 120 12.61 3.12 11.83
CA ALA A 120 13.53 2.50 12.78
C ALA A 120 13.86 1.05 12.38
N GLY A 121 12.86 0.28 11.94
CA GLY A 121 13.02 -1.08 11.45
C GLY A 121 13.85 -1.12 10.15
N ILE A 122 13.55 -0.26 9.19
CA ILE A 122 14.31 -0.13 7.94
C ILE A 122 15.78 0.24 8.23
N SER A 123 16.00 1.19 9.14
CA SER A 123 17.35 1.63 9.52
C SER A 123 18.15 0.52 10.23
N ALA A 124 17.49 -0.32 11.03
CA ALA A 124 18.11 -1.47 11.67
C ALA A 124 18.58 -2.52 10.65
N VAL A 125 17.77 -2.79 9.61
CA VAL A 125 18.16 -3.70 8.50
C VAL A 125 19.30 -3.10 7.67
N LEU A 126 19.29 -1.78 7.45
CA LEU A 126 20.35 -1.10 6.73
C LEU A 126 21.68 -1.16 7.49
N GLY A 127 21.65 -1.07 8.84
CA GLY A 127 22.80 -1.15 9.70
C GLY A 127 23.36 -2.58 9.91
N ASP A 128 22.51 -3.59 9.82
CA ASP A 128 22.87 -5.01 9.94
C ASP A 128 22.13 -5.84 8.90
N ARG A 129 22.78 -6.00 7.75
CA ARG A 129 22.22 -6.72 6.60
C ARG A 129 21.97 -8.22 6.86
N ALA A 130 22.60 -8.81 7.87
CA ALA A 130 22.33 -10.18 8.28
C ALA A 130 20.90 -10.35 8.86
N ARG A 131 20.33 -9.28 9.41
CA ARG A 131 18.94 -9.28 9.89
C ARG A 131 17.88 -9.26 8.79
N GLN A 132 18.28 -9.08 7.53
CA GLN A 132 17.35 -9.07 6.40
C GLN A 132 16.55 -10.38 6.26
N SER A 133 17.17 -11.52 6.66
CA SER A 133 16.52 -12.84 6.62
C SER A 133 15.45 -13.02 7.70
N ASP A 134 15.56 -12.30 8.82
CA ASP A 134 14.69 -12.45 10.00
C ASP A 134 13.50 -11.52 9.97
N GLN A 135 13.54 -10.46 9.16
CA GLN A 135 12.42 -9.53 8.97
C GLN A 135 11.50 -10.03 7.87
N GLN A 136 10.31 -10.46 8.27
CA GLN A 136 9.24 -10.89 7.33
C GLN A 136 8.33 -9.74 6.90
N ASP A 137 8.62 -8.51 7.36
CA ASP A 137 7.85 -7.33 7.02
C ASP A 137 8.25 -6.83 5.63
N TYR A 138 7.29 -6.70 4.75
CA TYR A 138 7.48 -6.27 3.37
C TYR A 138 8.59 -7.01 2.61
N THR A 139 8.29 -8.23 2.23
CA THR A 139 9.17 -9.09 1.44
C THR A 139 8.65 -9.21 0.00
N PHE A 140 9.50 -9.06 -1.00
CA PHE A 140 9.14 -9.43 -2.37
C PHE A 140 8.90 -10.93 -2.48
N LEU A 141 7.78 -11.30 -3.09
CA LEU A 141 7.40 -12.66 -3.42
C LEU A 141 7.51 -12.90 -4.92
N LEU A 142 7.97 -14.07 -5.31
CA LEU A 142 7.73 -14.57 -6.65
C LEU A 142 6.25 -14.94 -6.83
N LEU A 143 5.77 -14.95 -8.07
CA LEU A 143 4.37 -15.26 -8.37
C LEU A 143 3.92 -16.60 -7.75
N GLU A 144 4.76 -17.64 -7.87
CA GLU A 144 4.48 -18.97 -7.34
C GLU A 144 4.40 -18.98 -5.80
N GLU A 145 5.27 -18.24 -5.13
CA GLU A 145 5.29 -18.11 -3.67
C GLU A 145 4.02 -17.39 -3.18
N ALA A 146 3.62 -16.34 -3.89
CA ALA A 146 2.40 -15.60 -3.58
C ALA A 146 1.15 -16.46 -3.80
N GLU A 147 1.11 -17.27 -4.87
CA GLU A 147 0.02 -18.22 -5.12
C GLU A 147 -0.07 -19.28 -4.01
N GLU A 148 1.07 -19.83 -3.58
CA GLU A 148 1.09 -20.83 -2.51
C GLU A 148 0.62 -20.24 -1.19
N LEU A 149 1.05 -19.02 -0.86
CA LEU A 149 0.59 -18.31 0.32
C LEU A 149 -0.94 -18.14 0.32
N LEU A 150 -1.53 -17.76 -0.81
CA LEU A 150 -2.99 -17.61 -0.93
C LEU A 150 -3.75 -18.93 -0.73
N ARG A 151 -3.20 -20.07 -1.20
CA ARG A 151 -3.84 -21.39 -1.02
C ARG A 151 -3.92 -21.82 0.44
N THR A 152 -3.04 -21.30 1.30
CA THR A 152 -2.96 -21.67 2.72
C THR A 152 -3.78 -20.77 3.64
N ARG A 153 -4.38 -19.69 3.13
CA ARG A 153 -5.12 -18.73 3.97
C ARG A 153 -6.58 -19.14 4.17
N PRO A 154 -7.07 -19.06 5.41
CA PRO A 154 -8.46 -19.43 5.73
C PRO A 154 -9.47 -18.41 5.20
N ALA A 155 -9.08 -17.15 5.10
CA ALA A 155 -9.89 -16.06 4.55
C ALA A 155 -9.00 -15.10 3.74
N ILE A 156 -9.55 -14.56 2.66
CA ILE A 156 -8.89 -13.58 1.80
C ILE A 156 -9.91 -12.51 1.46
N TYR A 157 -9.53 -11.25 1.67
CA TYR A 157 -10.36 -10.10 1.38
C TYR A 157 -9.71 -9.25 0.30
N LEU A 158 -10.48 -8.95 -0.74
CA LEU A 158 -10.05 -8.05 -1.81
C LEU A 158 -10.29 -6.61 -1.38
N TRP A 159 -9.24 -5.79 -1.45
CA TRP A 159 -9.25 -4.39 -1.08
C TRP A 159 -8.75 -3.50 -2.22
N PRO A 160 -9.17 -2.23 -2.27
CA PRO A 160 -8.48 -1.22 -3.07
C PRO A 160 -7.04 -1.02 -2.56
N CYS A 161 -6.17 -0.53 -3.42
CA CYS A 161 -4.79 -0.16 -3.05
C CYS A 161 -4.79 1.30 -2.56
N ASN A 162 -4.59 1.53 -1.25
CA ASN A 162 -4.50 2.86 -0.63
C ASN A 162 -3.36 3.69 -1.25
N CYS A 163 -2.14 3.17 -1.28
CA CYS A 163 -0.99 3.88 -1.86
C CYS A 163 -1.29 4.41 -3.27
N ARG A 164 -1.93 3.59 -4.13
CA ARG A 164 -2.24 4.00 -5.50
C ARG A 164 -3.40 5.00 -5.56
N ALA A 165 -4.40 4.84 -4.70
CA ALA A 165 -5.53 5.77 -4.61
C ALA A 165 -5.07 7.16 -4.14
N MET A 166 -4.20 7.22 -3.15
CA MET A 166 -3.62 8.46 -2.62
C MET A 166 -2.65 9.10 -3.62
N MET A 167 -1.62 8.38 -4.05
CA MET A 167 -0.56 8.90 -4.91
C MET A 167 -1.03 9.26 -6.32
N GLY A 168 -1.84 8.41 -6.96
CA GLY A 168 -2.38 8.65 -8.31
C GLY A 168 -1.33 8.80 -9.41
N ARG A 169 -0.14 8.20 -9.25
CA ARG A 169 0.99 8.36 -10.18
C ARG A 169 1.02 7.32 -11.30
N CYS A 170 0.13 6.36 -11.30
CA CYS A 170 0.04 5.34 -12.34
C CYS A 170 -1.42 4.99 -12.66
N ASP A 171 -1.63 4.35 -13.80
CA ASP A 171 -2.92 3.89 -14.34
C ASP A 171 -3.20 2.39 -14.12
N LYS A 172 -2.43 1.76 -13.21
CA LYS A 172 -2.59 0.33 -12.87
C LYS A 172 -3.89 0.06 -12.14
N SER A 173 -4.34 -1.20 -12.17
CA SER A 173 -5.55 -1.64 -11.47
C SER A 173 -5.51 -1.29 -9.98
N HIS A 174 -6.59 -0.69 -9.46
CA HIS A 174 -6.66 -0.22 -8.07
C HIS A 174 -7.12 -1.32 -7.10
N THR A 175 -8.09 -2.17 -7.47
CA THR A 175 -8.67 -3.17 -6.57
C THR A 175 -7.90 -4.48 -6.70
N VAL A 176 -6.76 -4.55 -6.03
CA VAL A 176 -5.77 -5.63 -6.18
C VAL A 176 -5.06 -6.01 -4.88
N CYS A 177 -5.30 -5.32 -3.76
CA CYS A 177 -4.74 -5.72 -2.47
C CYS A 177 -5.47 -6.94 -1.93
N LEU A 178 -4.75 -7.92 -1.41
CA LEU A 178 -5.27 -9.19 -0.91
C LEU A 178 -4.94 -9.30 0.59
N ARG A 179 -5.87 -8.89 1.45
CA ARG A 179 -5.71 -8.90 2.90
C ARG A 179 -6.19 -10.22 3.50
N PHE A 180 -5.63 -10.58 4.64
CA PHE A 180 -6.02 -11.77 5.42
C PHE A 180 -6.85 -11.42 6.65
N ASP A 181 -7.12 -10.14 6.83
CA ASP A 181 -7.97 -9.55 7.86
C ASP A 181 -8.97 -8.55 7.25
N ASN A 182 -10.02 -8.20 7.98
CA ASN A 182 -11.05 -7.25 7.53
C ASN A 182 -11.64 -6.49 8.74
N ASP A 183 -10.80 -5.85 9.50
CA ASP A 183 -11.08 -5.19 10.78
C ASP A 183 -12.17 -4.10 10.69
N ARG A 184 -12.26 -3.40 9.54
CA ARG A 184 -13.26 -2.35 9.29
C ARG A 184 -14.46 -2.82 8.46
N ASP A 185 -14.54 -4.11 8.13
CA ASP A 185 -15.63 -4.67 7.29
C ASP A 185 -15.79 -3.95 5.94
N ILE A 186 -14.65 -3.68 5.26
CA ILE A 186 -14.61 -2.97 3.97
C ILE A 186 -14.30 -3.92 2.82
N GLY A 187 -13.39 -4.88 3.04
CA GLY A 187 -12.93 -5.81 2.01
C GLY A 187 -14.02 -6.79 1.59
N TRP A 188 -13.96 -7.23 0.34
CA TRP A 188 -14.83 -8.29 -0.18
C TRP A 188 -14.17 -9.63 0.01
N GLU A 189 -14.79 -10.54 0.76
CA GLU A 189 -14.31 -11.91 0.89
C GLU A 189 -14.34 -12.62 -0.47
N ILE A 190 -13.23 -13.23 -0.84
CA ILE A 190 -13.06 -13.94 -2.12
C ILE A 190 -12.40 -15.29 -1.91
N THR A 191 -12.62 -16.21 -2.86
CA THR A 191 -11.99 -17.53 -2.82
C THR A 191 -10.50 -17.45 -3.22
N PRO A 192 -9.65 -18.42 -2.80
CA PRO A 192 -8.26 -18.50 -3.21
C PRO A 192 -8.07 -18.49 -4.73
N GLU A 193 -8.95 -19.17 -5.49
CA GLU A 193 -8.90 -19.22 -6.96
C GLU A 193 -9.16 -17.84 -7.55
N ARG A 194 -10.08 -17.05 -6.95
CA ARG A 194 -10.32 -15.67 -7.38
C ARG A 194 -9.13 -14.78 -7.07
N ALA A 195 -8.55 -14.91 -5.89
CA ALA A 195 -7.35 -14.17 -5.48
C ALA A 195 -6.16 -14.47 -6.41
N ILE A 196 -5.91 -15.73 -6.76
CA ILE A 196 -4.87 -16.14 -7.70
C ILE A 196 -5.11 -15.55 -9.10
N LYS A 197 -6.36 -15.47 -9.57
CA LYS A 197 -6.66 -14.81 -10.85
C LYS A 197 -6.31 -13.33 -10.83
N ILE A 198 -6.61 -12.62 -9.72
CA ILE A 198 -6.25 -11.22 -9.53
C ILE A 198 -4.73 -11.06 -9.48
N LEU A 199 -4.04 -11.91 -8.72
CA LEU A 199 -2.58 -11.93 -8.63
C LEU A 199 -1.93 -12.05 -10.01
N ARG A 200 -2.34 -13.05 -10.80
CA ARG A 200 -1.84 -13.27 -12.17
C ARG A 200 -2.16 -12.11 -13.12
N GLN A 201 -3.31 -11.47 -12.94
CA GLN A 201 -3.64 -10.27 -13.72
C GLN A 201 -2.71 -9.11 -13.35
N SER A 202 -2.48 -8.90 -12.06
CA SER A 202 -1.56 -7.89 -11.53
C SER A 202 -0.13 -8.11 -12.03
N ASP A 203 0.34 -9.36 -12.04
CA ASP A 203 1.64 -9.69 -12.63
C ASP A 203 1.71 -9.31 -14.11
N ARG A 204 0.68 -9.64 -14.92
CA ARG A 204 0.65 -9.25 -16.35
C ARG A 204 0.71 -7.74 -16.54
N GLU A 205 0.13 -6.96 -15.64
CA GLU A 205 0.23 -5.49 -15.61
C GLU A 205 1.62 -4.98 -15.16
N GLY A 206 2.51 -5.88 -14.73
CA GLY A 206 3.84 -5.54 -14.25
C GLY A 206 3.86 -5.09 -12.79
N LEU A 207 2.84 -5.45 -12.01
CA LEU A 207 2.83 -5.23 -10.57
C LEU A 207 3.65 -6.30 -9.86
N MET A 208 4.39 -5.87 -8.86
CA MET A 208 5.22 -6.72 -8.01
C MET A 208 4.39 -7.24 -6.84
N HIS A 209 4.67 -8.44 -6.38
CA HIS A 209 4.03 -9.03 -5.22
C HIS A 209 4.89 -8.82 -3.98
N THR A 210 4.33 -8.23 -2.93
CA THR A 210 4.99 -8.12 -1.63
C THR A 210 4.09 -8.67 -0.54
N ALA A 211 4.65 -9.43 0.39
CA ALA A 211 3.94 -9.84 1.59
C ALA A 211 4.28 -8.92 2.76
N TYR A 212 3.28 -8.65 3.59
CA TYR A 212 3.43 -8.05 4.89
C TYR A 212 2.70 -8.96 5.89
N LEU A 213 3.49 -9.66 6.69
CA LEU A 213 3.02 -10.79 7.50
C LEU A 213 3.23 -10.56 9.01
N SER A 214 3.79 -9.42 9.40
CA SER A 214 3.93 -9.06 10.81
C SER A 214 2.81 -8.15 11.27
N SER A 215 2.63 -8.12 12.60
CA SER A 215 1.63 -7.28 13.25
C SER A 215 2.03 -5.80 13.36
N MET A 216 3.16 -5.38 12.81
CA MET A 216 3.62 -3.99 12.90
C MET A 216 2.61 -2.99 12.37
N HIS A 217 1.86 -3.36 11.33
CA HIS A 217 0.85 -2.49 10.72
C HIS A 217 -0.60 -2.91 11.04
N GLY A 218 -0.83 -3.78 12.01
CA GLY A 218 -2.17 -4.28 12.34
C GLY A 218 -2.85 -5.11 11.24
N HIS A 219 -2.22 -5.29 10.07
CA HIS A 219 -2.80 -5.93 8.90
C HIS A 219 -1.85 -6.95 8.28
N HIS A 220 -2.40 -7.99 7.67
CA HIS A 220 -1.62 -9.02 7.00
C HIS A 220 -2.14 -9.23 5.58
N GLY A 221 -1.24 -9.43 4.62
CA GLY A 221 -1.70 -9.63 3.24
C GLY A 221 -0.61 -9.70 2.18
N ILE A 222 -1.06 -9.67 0.94
CA ILE A 222 -0.24 -9.51 -0.25
C ILE A 222 -0.64 -8.22 -0.96
N CYS A 223 0.31 -7.31 -1.12
CA CYS A 223 0.19 -6.15 -1.99
C CYS A 223 0.61 -6.49 -3.42
N ASN A 224 -0.06 -5.86 -4.40
CA ASN A 224 0.34 -5.86 -5.80
C ASN A 224 0.85 -4.44 -6.14
N CYS A 225 2.16 -4.25 -5.96
CA CYS A 225 2.82 -2.95 -5.91
C CYS A 225 3.29 -2.44 -7.28
N CYS A 226 3.27 -1.14 -7.47
CA CYS A 226 4.04 -0.45 -8.52
C CYS A 226 5.20 0.32 -7.88
N SER A 227 6.21 0.68 -8.67
CA SER A 227 7.35 1.49 -8.21
C SER A 227 6.97 2.93 -7.88
N ASP A 228 5.89 3.44 -8.50
CA ASP A 228 5.57 4.86 -8.52
C ASP A 228 4.75 5.34 -7.31
N CYS A 229 3.95 4.44 -6.73
CA CYS A 229 2.97 4.79 -5.71
C CYS A 229 3.18 4.07 -4.36
N CYS A 230 3.91 2.95 -4.33
CA CYS A 230 3.98 2.08 -3.16
C CYS A 230 4.80 2.72 -2.03
N PHE A 231 4.15 3.05 -0.90
CA PHE A 231 4.82 3.67 0.25
C PHE A 231 6.02 2.86 0.78
N PRO A 232 5.95 1.53 0.97
CA PRO A 232 7.12 0.75 1.35
C PRO A 232 8.32 0.92 0.41
N ILE A 233 8.09 0.98 -0.90
CA ILE A 233 9.17 1.18 -1.89
C ILE A 233 9.73 2.60 -1.79
N LEU A 234 8.85 3.61 -1.74
CA LEU A 234 9.23 5.01 -1.62
C LEU A 234 9.97 5.29 -0.30
N ALA A 235 9.56 4.66 0.80
CA ALA A 235 10.23 4.76 2.09
C ALA A 235 11.66 4.20 2.02
N GLY A 236 11.83 3.02 1.41
CA GLY A 236 13.16 2.45 1.19
C GLY A 236 14.06 3.37 0.37
N GLU A 237 13.54 4.00 -0.66
CA GLU A 237 14.27 4.96 -1.49
C GLU A 237 14.61 6.24 -0.72
N LYS A 238 13.66 6.81 0.02
CA LYS A 238 13.85 8.03 0.83
C LYS A 238 14.92 7.85 1.91
N LEU A 239 15.03 6.64 2.49
CA LEU A 239 16.07 6.30 3.48
C LEU A 239 17.38 5.81 2.86
N GLY A 240 17.50 5.75 1.52
CA GLY A 240 18.66 5.14 0.86
C GLY A 240 18.80 3.64 1.12
N ALA A 241 17.73 2.99 1.56
CA ALA A 241 17.65 1.57 1.91
C ALA A 241 17.01 0.71 0.80
N GLY A 242 16.82 1.27 -0.38
CA GLY A 242 16.15 0.59 -1.48
C GLY A 242 16.81 -0.73 -1.92
N ASP A 243 18.03 -0.98 -1.53
CA ASP A 243 18.73 -2.24 -1.75
C ASP A 243 18.43 -3.32 -0.69
N VAL A 244 17.78 -2.97 0.43
CA VAL A 244 17.42 -3.88 1.53
C VAL A 244 15.93 -3.85 1.90
N TRP A 245 15.19 -2.85 1.48
CA TRP A 245 13.78 -2.70 1.78
C TRP A 245 12.96 -2.28 0.54
N PRO A 246 11.83 -2.95 0.20
CA PRO A 246 11.38 -4.25 0.78
C PRO A 246 12.42 -5.34 0.68
N VAL A 247 12.33 -6.36 1.56
CA VAL A 247 13.31 -7.44 1.64
C VAL A 247 13.41 -8.20 0.31
N ARG A 248 14.65 -8.41 -0.14
CA ARG A 248 14.98 -9.07 -1.42
C ARG A 248 15.56 -10.45 -1.18
N ARG A 249 14.79 -11.49 -1.48
CA ARG A 249 15.25 -12.89 -1.33
C ARG A 249 15.83 -13.49 -2.61
N HIS A 250 15.54 -12.88 -3.74
CA HIS A 250 15.90 -13.40 -5.06
C HIS A 250 16.69 -12.39 -5.88
N VAL A 251 17.30 -12.88 -6.95
CA VAL A 251 17.95 -12.08 -7.99
C VAL A 251 17.67 -12.72 -9.35
N ALA A 252 17.49 -11.89 -10.38
CA ALA A 252 17.33 -12.39 -11.74
C ALA A 252 18.68 -12.79 -12.33
N VAL A 253 18.69 -13.94 -13.03
CA VAL A 253 19.84 -14.45 -13.78
C VAL A 253 19.37 -14.73 -15.21
N VAL A 254 20.24 -14.47 -16.19
CA VAL A 254 19.93 -14.72 -17.61
C VAL A 254 20.57 -16.01 -18.10
N ASP A 255 19.77 -16.91 -18.68
CA ASP A 255 20.25 -17.95 -19.54
C ASP A 255 20.51 -17.36 -20.94
N ALA A 256 21.81 -17.14 -21.23
CA ALA A 256 22.22 -16.53 -22.49
C ALA A 256 21.88 -17.40 -23.71
N THR A 257 21.75 -18.73 -23.52
CA THR A 257 21.47 -19.68 -24.62
C THR A 257 19.99 -19.64 -25.03
N ALA A 258 19.09 -19.40 -24.08
CA ALA A 258 17.65 -19.29 -24.32
C ALA A 258 17.23 -17.85 -24.68
N CYS A 259 18.05 -16.84 -24.40
CA CYS A 259 17.70 -15.43 -24.55
C CYS A 259 17.71 -14.99 -26.04
N THR A 260 16.55 -14.63 -26.56
CA THR A 260 16.38 -14.07 -27.91
C THR A 260 16.69 -12.59 -28.04
N SER A 261 17.08 -11.91 -26.96
CA SER A 261 17.38 -10.47 -26.92
C SER A 261 16.16 -9.57 -27.36
N CYS A 262 14.94 -9.99 -27.08
CA CYS A 262 13.72 -9.27 -27.44
C CYS A 262 13.45 -8.00 -26.62
N ALA A 263 14.21 -7.76 -25.56
CA ALA A 263 14.12 -6.61 -24.65
C ALA A 263 12.79 -6.44 -23.90
N ARG A 264 11.90 -7.42 -23.87
CA ARG A 264 10.63 -7.33 -23.13
C ARG A 264 10.89 -7.14 -21.63
N CYS A 265 11.83 -7.89 -21.05
CA CYS A 265 12.23 -7.80 -19.66
C CYS A 265 12.81 -6.42 -19.28
N VAL A 266 13.49 -5.74 -20.21
CA VAL A 266 13.98 -4.36 -20.00
C VAL A 266 12.81 -3.41 -19.76
N LYS A 267 11.76 -3.52 -20.59
CA LYS A 267 10.55 -2.68 -20.45
C LYS A 267 9.68 -3.04 -19.24
N ARG A 268 9.77 -4.27 -18.77
CA ARG A 268 8.99 -4.74 -17.61
C ARG A 268 9.67 -4.45 -16.28
N CYS A 269 10.99 -4.21 -16.27
CA CYS A 269 11.71 -3.97 -15.03
C CYS A 269 11.33 -2.60 -14.45
N PRO A 270 10.66 -2.53 -13.29
CA PRO A 270 10.25 -1.26 -12.71
C PRO A 270 11.39 -0.51 -12.01
N PHE A 271 12.59 -1.08 -12.00
CA PHE A 271 13.79 -0.55 -11.33
C PHE A 271 14.95 -0.32 -12.29
N ASP A 272 14.72 -0.38 -13.59
CA ASP A 272 15.74 -0.23 -14.64
C ASP A 272 17.01 -1.11 -14.47
N ALA A 273 16.85 -2.22 -13.72
CA ALA A 273 17.94 -3.13 -13.41
C ALA A 273 18.41 -3.98 -14.61
N ILE A 274 17.71 -3.94 -15.74
CA ILE A 274 17.99 -4.77 -16.91
C ILE A 274 18.25 -3.87 -18.11
N THR A 275 19.41 -4.08 -18.74
CA THR A 275 19.79 -3.37 -19.96
C THR A 275 20.14 -4.34 -21.09
N LEU A 276 19.97 -3.92 -22.34
CA LEU A 276 20.35 -4.68 -23.52
C LEU A 276 21.53 -3.99 -24.21
N ASP A 277 22.72 -4.62 -24.14
CA ASP A 277 23.90 -4.19 -24.90
C ASP A 277 24.22 -5.21 -26.00
N ARG A 278 23.93 -4.86 -27.24
CA ARG A 278 24.16 -5.73 -28.41
C ARG A 278 25.62 -6.00 -28.72
N ARG A 279 26.55 -5.30 -28.05
CA ARG A 279 28.01 -5.43 -28.23
C ARG A 279 28.62 -6.37 -27.20
N ARG A 280 27.84 -6.87 -26.22
CA ARG A 280 28.30 -7.76 -25.15
C ARG A 280 27.70 -9.15 -25.30
N GLU A 281 28.37 -10.13 -24.66
CA GLU A 281 27.82 -11.46 -24.43
C GLU A 281 27.94 -11.79 -22.92
N PRO A 282 26.82 -12.10 -22.26
CA PRO A 282 25.44 -12.09 -22.78
C PRO A 282 25.02 -10.67 -23.13
N ARG A 283 24.11 -10.51 -24.11
CA ARG A 283 23.60 -9.18 -24.53
C ARG A 283 22.73 -8.52 -23.48
N LEU A 284 22.02 -9.32 -22.72
CA LEU A 284 21.21 -8.85 -21.59
C LEU A 284 22.14 -8.74 -20.37
N GLN A 285 22.18 -7.57 -19.79
CA GLN A 285 22.95 -7.28 -18.56
C GLN A 285 22.00 -7.00 -17.43
N ILE A 286 22.25 -7.55 -16.25
CA ILE A 286 21.46 -7.33 -15.04
C ILE A 286 22.35 -6.64 -14.01
N ASP A 287 21.92 -5.46 -13.57
CA ASP A 287 22.50 -4.76 -12.43
C ASP A 287 21.99 -5.42 -11.13
N LEU A 288 22.85 -6.17 -10.46
CA LEU A 288 22.51 -6.88 -9.24
C LEU A 288 22.24 -5.93 -8.06
N ALA A 289 22.77 -4.71 -8.09
CA ALA A 289 22.52 -3.71 -7.06
C ALA A 289 21.10 -3.12 -7.23
N ALA A 290 20.70 -2.83 -8.46
CA ALA A 290 19.37 -2.31 -8.78
C ALA A 290 18.28 -3.40 -8.76
N CYS A 291 18.64 -4.67 -9.00
CA CYS A 291 17.66 -5.78 -9.03
C CYS A 291 17.02 -5.99 -7.66
N ARG A 292 15.70 -5.83 -7.57
CA ARG A 292 14.92 -6.04 -6.34
C ARG A 292 14.45 -7.49 -6.14
N GLY A 293 14.68 -8.37 -7.10
CA GLY A 293 14.29 -9.79 -6.99
C GLY A 293 12.78 -10.05 -7.06
N CYS A 294 12.01 -9.13 -7.62
CA CYS A 294 10.54 -9.18 -7.63
C CYS A 294 9.94 -10.18 -8.65
N GLY A 295 10.72 -10.75 -9.56
CA GLY A 295 10.29 -11.79 -10.51
C GLY A 295 9.50 -11.30 -11.74
N VAL A 296 9.05 -10.03 -11.81
CA VAL A 296 8.22 -9.50 -12.90
C VAL A 296 8.86 -9.69 -14.30
N CYS A 297 10.18 -9.58 -14.39
CA CYS A 297 10.90 -9.80 -15.65
C CYS A 297 10.88 -11.28 -16.08
N ALA A 298 10.93 -12.21 -15.14
CA ALA A 298 10.95 -13.67 -15.41
C ALA A 298 9.57 -14.14 -15.89
N THR A 299 8.49 -13.76 -15.21
CA THR A 299 7.11 -14.11 -15.60
C THR A 299 6.71 -13.53 -16.97
N GLY A 300 7.35 -12.44 -17.39
CA GLY A 300 7.16 -11.80 -18.70
C GLY A 300 8.07 -12.34 -19.81
N CYS A 301 8.88 -13.36 -19.56
CA CYS A 301 9.81 -13.93 -20.53
C CYS A 301 9.21 -15.18 -21.20
N ASP A 302 8.74 -15.06 -22.43
CA ASP A 302 8.15 -16.20 -23.18
C ASP A 302 9.14 -17.35 -23.38
N GLU A 303 10.44 -17.05 -23.47
CA GLU A 303 11.51 -18.02 -23.68
C GLU A 303 12.03 -18.64 -22.35
N SER A 304 11.45 -18.24 -21.21
CA SER A 304 11.92 -18.64 -19.88
C SER A 304 13.43 -18.44 -19.66
N ALA A 305 14.02 -17.47 -20.38
CA ALA A 305 15.45 -17.18 -20.34
C ALA A 305 15.87 -16.38 -19.09
N LEU A 306 14.92 -15.88 -18.30
CA LEU A 306 15.19 -15.24 -17.02
C LEU A 306 14.75 -16.16 -15.89
N ILE A 307 15.70 -16.48 -15.02
CA ILE A 307 15.55 -17.40 -13.89
C ILE A 307 15.70 -16.57 -12.62
N MET A 308 14.87 -16.85 -11.63
CA MET A 308 15.01 -16.23 -10.31
C MET A 308 15.78 -17.19 -9.39
N GLU A 309 16.96 -16.77 -8.96
CA GLU A 309 17.81 -17.52 -8.02
C GLU A 309 17.74 -16.89 -6.63
N ALA A 310 17.97 -17.73 -5.60
CA ALA A 310 18.11 -17.22 -4.24
C ALA A 310 19.30 -16.24 -4.19
N ARG A 311 19.09 -15.09 -3.57
CA ARG A 311 20.17 -14.12 -3.38
C ARG A 311 21.20 -14.70 -2.40
N PRO A 312 22.52 -14.67 -2.73
CA PRO A 312 23.53 -15.02 -1.76
C PRO A 312 23.39 -14.17 -0.49
N ALA A 313 23.61 -14.78 0.67
CA ALA A 313 23.71 -14.01 1.91
C ALA A 313 24.78 -12.91 1.73
N ALA A 314 24.50 -11.70 2.21
CA ALA A 314 25.52 -10.66 2.21
C ALA A 314 26.67 -11.12 3.11
N GLU A 315 27.89 -11.17 2.56
CA GLU A 315 29.11 -11.40 3.32
C GLU A 315 29.42 -10.22 4.24
#